data_4d60ede949e7bda7c3533fc9727cd7c3
#
_entry.id   4d60ede949e7bda7c3533fc9727cd7c3
#
_cell.length_a   1.000
_cell.length_b   1.000
_cell.length_c   1.000
_cell.angle_alpha   90.00
_cell.angle_beta   90.00
_cell.angle_gamma   90.00
#
_symmetry.space_group_name_H-M   'P 1'
#
loop_
_entity.id
_entity.type
_entity.pdbx_description
1 polymer ?
#
loop_
_entity_poly.entity_id
_entity_poly.type
_entity_poly.pdbx_seq_one_letter_code
_entity_poly.pdbx_strand_id
1 'polypeptide(L)'
;MLIRIDATSDVPLFAQIAASVRADAVARRLRPGDRLPSAREVASALGINLHTVLHAYQQLRDEGLVSMHRGRGAVVTAAADRLAELQPDIADIVARARERGLSRQALAALIHHTSDPEESP
;
A
#
# COMPACT_ATOMS: atom_id res chain seq x y z
N MET A 1 10.35 -10.44 3.02
CA MET A 1 9.19 -9.94 2.26
C MET A 1 9.23 -10.48 0.84
N LEU A 2 8.09 -10.95 0.33
CA LEU A 2 7.98 -11.45 -1.04
C LEU A 2 7.00 -10.55 -1.82
N ILE A 3 7.51 -9.81 -2.79
CA ILE A 3 6.67 -8.97 -3.65
C ILE A 3 6.13 -9.84 -4.78
N ARG A 4 4.80 -9.83 -4.94
CA ARG A 4 4.11 -10.64 -5.95
C ARG A 4 3.50 -9.74 -7.01
N ILE A 5 3.68 -10.13 -8.27
CA ILE A 5 3.08 -9.45 -9.41
C ILE A 5 2.43 -10.47 -10.33
N ASP A 6 1.44 -10.00 -11.09
CA ASP A 6 0.77 -10.75 -12.14
C ASP A 6 0.86 -9.93 -13.43
N ALA A 7 1.73 -10.34 -14.32
CA ALA A 7 1.97 -9.62 -15.59
C ALA A 7 0.77 -9.66 -16.54
N THR A 8 -0.19 -10.57 -16.30
CA THR A 8 -1.40 -10.67 -17.13
C THR A 8 -2.55 -9.80 -16.63
N SER A 9 -2.40 -9.19 -15.45
CA SER A 9 -3.41 -8.31 -14.88
C SER A 9 -3.42 -6.95 -15.58
N ASP A 10 -4.59 -6.32 -15.65
CA ASP A 10 -4.74 -4.95 -16.15
C ASP A 10 -4.20 -3.90 -15.18
N VAL A 11 -3.95 -4.29 -13.93
CA VAL A 11 -3.43 -3.37 -12.92
C VAL A 11 -1.96 -3.07 -13.23
N PRO A 12 -1.56 -1.79 -13.28
CA PRO A 12 -0.15 -1.44 -13.53
C PRO A 12 0.79 -2.11 -12.52
N LEU A 13 1.98 -2.51 -12.98
CA LEU A 13 2.94 -3.21 -12.13
C LEU A 13 3.31 -2.42 -10.86
N PHE A 14 3.48 -1.10 -10.97
CA PHE A 14 3.83 -0.30 -9.79
C PHE A 14 2.72 -0.39 -8.73
N ALA A 15 1.45 -0.40 -9.16
CA ALA A 15 0.32 -0.51 -8.24
C ALA A 15 0.27 -1.89 -7.58
N GLN A 16 0.63 -2.94 -8.32
CA GLN A 16 0.70 -4.30 -7.78
C GLN A 16 1.80 -4.41 -6.73
N ILE A 17 2.95 -3.80 -6.98
CA ILE A 17 4.07 -3.79 -6.02
C ILE A 17 3.64 -3.07 -4.74
N ALA A 18 3.03 -1.90 -4.87
CA ALA A 18 2.54 -1.15 -3.71
C ALA A 18 1.49 -1.94 -2.93
N ALA A 19 0.57 -2.61 -3.63
CA ALA A 19 -0.46 -3.43 -3.00
C ALA A 19 0.16 -4.61 -2.24
N SER A 20 1.22 -5.22 -2.77
CA SER A 20 1.93 -6.31 -2.12
C SER A 20 2.55 -5.85 -0.79
N VAL A 21 3.15 -4.67 -0.78
CA VAL A 21 3.73 -4.09 0.44
C VAL A 21 2.63 -3.79 1.47
N ARG A 22 1.53 -3.18 1.05
CA ARG A 22 0.40 -2.89 1.95
C ARG A 22 -0.17 -4.16 2.56
N ALA A 23 -0.32 -5.22 1.76
CA ALA A 23 -0.83 -6.50 2.25
C ALA A 23 0.07 -7.08 3.33
N ASP A 24 1.38 -6.98 3.15
CA ASP A 24 2.34 -7.47 4.16
C ASP A 24 2.30 -6.62 5.44
N ALA A 25 2.10 -5.30 5.31
CA ALA A 25 1.95 -4.42 6.47
C ALA A 25 0.69 -4.77 7.26
N VAL A 26 -0.44 -4.97 6.58
CA VAL A 26 -1.72 -5.35 7.20
C VAL A 26 -1.62 -6.71 7.88
N ALA A 27 -0.91 -7.65 7.27
CA ALA A 27 -0.70 -8.99 7.84
C ALA A 27 0.39 -9.04 8.90
N ARG A 28 0.99 -7.89 9.23
CA ARG A 28 2.09 -7.75 10.20
C ARG A 28 3.34 -8.53 9.83
N ARG A 29 3.51 -8.86 8.56
CA ARG A 29 4.77 -9.40 8.03
C ARG A 29 5.82 -8.31 7.86
N LEU A 30 5.38 -7.06 7.66
CA LEU A 30 6.23 -5.88 7.70
C LEU A 30 5.88 -5.07 8.94
N ARG A 31 6.90 -4.73 9.72
CA ARG A 31 6.75 -3.98 10.97
C ARG A 31 7.48 -2.64 10.86
N PRO A 32 7.08 -1.65 11.66
CA PRO A 32 7.82 -0.39 11.70
C PRO A 32 9.31 -0.63 11.94
N GLY A 33 10.14 0.06 11.16
CA GLY A 33 11.59 -0.08 11.21
C GLY A 33 12.16 -1.10 10.23
N ASP A 34 11.33 -1.98 9.66
CA ASP A 34 11.78 -2.94 8.65
C ASP A 34 12.18 -2.21 7.37
N ARG A 35 13.24 -2.70 6.74
CA ARG A 35 13.67 -2.18 5.44
C ARG A 35 13.03 -2.99 4.33
N LEU A 36 12.56 -2.30 3.29
CA LEU A 36 12.14 -2.98 2.07
C LEU A 36 13.38 -3.41 1.28
N PRO A 37 13.26 -4.44 0.44
CA PRO A 37 14.32 -4.75 -0.53
C PRO A 37 14.63 -3.51 -1.35
N SER A 38 15.88 -3.33 -1.79
CA SER A 38 16.21 -2.20 -2.64
C SER A 38 15.45 -2.29 -3.96
N ALA A 39 15.20 -1.13 -4.57
CA ALA A 39 14.50 -1.11 -5.85
C ALA A 39 15.24 -1.91 -6.92
N ARG A 40 16.57 -1.89 -6.88
CA ARG A 40 17.40 -2.67 -7.81
C ARG A 40 17.24 -4.17 -7.60
N GLU A 41 17.22 -4.62 -6.34
CA GLU A 41 17.01 -6.03 -6.03
C GLU A 41 15.65 -6.51 -6.53
N VAL A 42 14.59 -5.73 -6.30
CA VAL A 42 13.24 -6.07 -6.74
C VAL A 42 13.17 -6.10 -8.27
N ALA A 43 13.70 -5.06 -8.92
CA ALA A 43 13.68 -4.98 -10.38
C ALA A 43 14.40 -6.16 -11.00
N SER A 44 15.56 -6.53 -10.46
CA SER A 44 16.33 -7.68 -10.94
C SER A 44 15.59 -8.99 -10.70
N ALA A 45 15.04 -9.19 -9.50
CA ALA A 45 14.35 -10.42 -9.15
C ALA A 45 13.08 -10.64 -9.96
N LEU A 46 12.35 -9.58 -10.29
CA LEU A 46 11.10 -9.67 -11.03
C LEU A 46 11.28 -9.49 -12.54
N GLY A 47 12.48 -9.11 -12.98
CA GLY A 47 12.73 -8.85 -14.40
C GLY A 47 11.97 -7.65 -14.94
N ILE A 48 11.82 -6.59 -14.15
CA ILE A 48 11.07 -5.40 -14.53
C ILE A 48 11.94 -4.15 -14.45
N ASN A 49 11.40 -3.04 -14.96
CA ASN A 49 12.11 -1.76 -14.98
C ASN A 49 12.29 -1.22 -13.58
N LEU A 50 13.51 -0.72 -13.29
CA LEU A 50 13.83 -0.09 -12.02
C LEU A 50 12.88 1.05 -11.69
N HIS A 51 12.52 1.88 -12.68
CA HIS A 51 11.63 3.03 -12.46
C HIS A 51 10.22 2.60 -12.03
N THR A 52 9.77 1.42 -12.44
CA THR A 52 8.49 0.86 -12.00
C THR A 52 8.51 0.61 -10.49
N VAL A 53 9.59 0.04 -9.97
CA VAL A 53 9.75 -0.21 -8.53
C VAL A 53 9.87 1.11 -7.77
N LEU A 54 10.67 2.04 -8.29
CA LEU A 54 10.82 3.36 -7.66
C LEU A 54 9.48 4.10 -7.59
N HIS A 55 8.67 4.01 -8.63
CA HIS A 55 7.32 4.61 -8.64
C HIS A 55 6.45 4.03 -7.52
N ALA A 56 6.49 2.69 -7.35
CA ALA A 56 5.75 2.04 -6.27
C ALA A 56 6.21 2.53 -4.90
N TYR A 57 7.52 2.63 -4.68
CA TYR A 57 8.07 3.08 -3.41
C TYR A 57 7.75 4.55 -3.13
N GLN A 58 7.77 5.39 -4.16
CA GLN A 58 7.37 6.79 -4.02
C GLN A 58 5.90 6.92 -3.64
N GLN A 59 5.04 6.08 -4.21
CA GLN A 59 3.63 6.06 -3.85
C GLN A 59 3.44 5.67 -2.39
N LEU A 60 4.14 4.64 -1.93
CA LEU A 60 4.08 4.22 -0.52
C LEU A 60 4.59 5.30 0.43
N ARG A 61 5.62 6.04 0.00
CA ARG A 61 6.12 7.21 0.76
C ARG A 61 5.04 8.28 0.85
N ASP A 62 4.40 8.59 -0.26
CA ASP A 62 3.35 9.62 -0.30
C ASP A 62 2.15 9.23 0.56
N GLU A 63 1.88 7.93 0.71
CA GLU A 63 0.85 7.40 1.61
C GLU A 63 1.30 7.41 3.08
N GLY A 64 2.58 7.68 3.36
CA GLY A 64 3.11 7.68 4.71
C GLY A 64 3.50 6.31 5.24
N LEU A 65 3.37 5.24 4.43
CA LEU A 65 3.65 3.88 4.88
C LEU A 65 5.15 3.59 4.96
N VAL A 66 5.96 4.23 4.12
CA VAL A 66 7.41 4.13 4.17
C VAL A 66 8.03 5.51 4.21
N SER A 67 9.25 5.59 4.73
CA SER A 67 10.11 6.77 4.65
C SER A 67 11.37 6.39 3.92
N MET A 68 11.94 7.35 3.18
CA MET A 68 13.15 7.11 2.40
C MET A 68 14.34 7.69 3.17
N HIS A 69 15.33 6.86 3.39
CA HIS A 69 16.53 7.25 4.14
C HIS A 69 17.79 6.98 3.32
N ARG A 70 18.64 7.98 3.26
CA ARG A 70 19.93 7.84 2.58
C ARG A 70 20.73 6.73 3.27
N GLY A 71 21.23 5.78 2.50
CA GLY A 71 22.02 4.66 3.01
C GLY A 71 21.19 3.50 3.56
N ARG A 72 19.90 3.70 3.85
CA ARG A 72 19.03 2.65 4.37
C ARG A 72 17.86 2.32 3.43
N GLY A 73 17.61 3.14 2.42
CA GLY A 73 16.52 2.95 1.47
C GLY A 73 15.15 3.20 2.08
N ALA A 74 14.17 2.41 1.66
CA ALA A 74 12.80 2.53 2.13
C ALA A 74 12.61 1.77 3.44
N VAL A 75 12.12 2.46 4.47
CA VAL A 75 11.93 1.92 5.81
C VAL A 75 10.44 2.05 6.18
N VAL A 76 9.85 0.98 6.69
CA VAL A 76 8.45 0.95 7.11
C VAL A 76 8.24 1.86 8.31
N THR A 77 7.20 2.69 8.27
CA THR A 77 6.88 3.64 9.33
C THR A 77 5.88 3.05 10.35
N ALA A 78 5.62 3.80 11.41
CA ALA A 78 4.62 3.42 12.42
C ALA A 78 3.21 3.30 11.81
N ALA A 79 2.96 3.92 10.65
CA ALA A 79 1.67 3.81 9.97
C ALA A 79 1.30 2.37 9.63
N ALA A 80 2.29 1.47 9.46
CA ALA A 80 2.03 0.06 9.20
C ALA A 80 1.21 -0.59 10.30
N ASP A 81 1.53 -0.33 11.57
CA ASP A 81 0.78 -0.87 12.70
C ASP A 81 -0.64 -0.28 12.75
N ARG A 82 -0.77 1.02 12.49
CA ARG A 82 -2.07 1.67 12.46
C ARG A 82 -2.96 1.15 11.35
N LEU A 83 -2.38 0.89 10.18
CA LEU A 83 -3.11 0.30 9.06
C LEU A 83 -3.60 -1.10 9.42
N ALA A 84 -2.74 -1.90 10.07
CA ALA A 84 -3.11 -3.24 10.53
C ALA A 84 -4.26 -3.20 11.54
N GLU A 85 -4.26 -2.21 12.45
CA GLU A 85 -5.33 -2.01 13.43
C GLU A 85 -6.65 -1.67 12.77
N LEU A 86 -6.63 -0.89 11.69
CA LEU A 86 -7.85 -0.47 10.98
C LEU A 86 -8.39 -1.54 10.03
N GLN A 87 -7.59 -2.53 9.69
CA GLN A 87 -7.96 -3.51 8.66
C GLN A 87 -9.29 -4.21 8.93
N PRO A 88 -9.60 -4.68 10.17
CA PRO A 88 -10.89 -5.30 10.43
C PRO A 88 -12.08 -4.37 10.17
N ASP A 89 -11.96 -3.10 10.53
CA ASP A 89 -13.00 -2.10 10.29
C ASP A 89 -13.19 -1.84 8.80
N ILE A 90 -12.09 -1.78 8.05
CA ILE A 90 -12.13 -1.60 6.61
C ILE A 90 -12.80 -2.81 5.95
N ALA A 91 -12.45 -4.03 6.38
CA ALA A 91 -13.05 -5.25 5.86
C ALA A 91 -14.57 -5.26 6.11
N ASP A 92 -15.00 -4.82 7.29
CA ASP A 92 -16.41 -4.72 7.64
C ASP A 92 -17.15 -3.73 6.72
N ILE A 93 -16.55 -2.55 6.52
CA ILE A 93 -17.13 -1.52 5.65
C ILE A 93 -17.24 -2.03 4.21
N VAL A 94 -16.22 -2.71 3.72
CA VAL A 94 -16.23 -3.28 2.36
C VAL A 94 -17.36 -4.31 2.23
N ALA A 95 -17.52 -5.19 3.22
CA ALA A 95 -18.60 -6.18 3.22
C ALA A 95 -19.98 -5.53 3.23
N ARG A 96 -20.17 -4.49 4.05
CA ARG A 96 -21.42 -3.75 4.15
C ARG A 96 -21.76 -3.02 2.85
N ALA A 97 -20.76 -2.44 2.20
CA ALA A 97 -20.94 -1.79 0.90
C ALA A 97 -21.37 -2.81 -0.15
N ARG A 98 -20.76 -3.98 -0.14
CA ARG A 98 -21.11 -5.07 -1.07
C ARG A 98 -22.55 -5.52 -0.89
N GLU A 99 -22.99 -5.67 0.35
CA GLU A 99 -24.39 -6.05 0.65
C GLU A 99 -25.38 -5.03 0.13
N ARG A 100 -24.99 -3.78 0.00
CA ARG A 100 -25.81 -2.69 -0.50
C ARG A 100 -25.65 -2.44 -2.00
N GLY A 101 -24.93 -3.32 -2.69
CA GLY A 101 -24.71 -3.19 -4.12
C GLY A 101 -23.71 -2.09 -4.51
N LEU A 102 -22.92 -1.60 -3.58
CA LEU A 102 -21.93 -0.58 -3.86
C LEU A 102 -20.61 -1.20 -4.28
N SER A 103 -19.99 -0.63 -5.31
CA SER A 103 -18.67 -1.08 -5.77
C SER A 103 -17.56 -0.59 -4.83
N ARG A 104 -16.41 -1.26 -4.87
CA ARG A 104 -15.23 -0.79 -4.15
C ARG A 104 -14.79 0.59 -4.63
N GLN A 105 -14.96 0.85 -5.93
CA GLN A 105 -14.61 2.12 -6.54
C GLN A 105 -15.46 3.25 -5.97
N ALA A 106 -16.77 3.04 -5.84
CA ALA A 106 -17.67 4.00 -5.25
C ALA A 106 -17.32 4.28 -3.78
N LEU A 107 -17.03 3.22 -3.03
CA LEU A 107 -16.62 3.34 -1.63
C LEU A 107 -15.32 4.13 -1.48
N ALA A 108 -14.33 3.82 -2.30
CA ALA A 108 -13.05 4.54 -2.29
C ALA A 108 -13.23 6.02 -2.61
N ALA A 109 -14.10 6.34 -3.59
CA ALA A 109 -14.40 7.72 -3.94
C ALA A 109 -15.04 8.48 -2.77
N LEU A 110 -15.95 7.82 -2.07
CA LEU A 110 -16.59 8.41 -0.89
C LEU A 110 -15.57 8.70 0.21
N ILE A 111 -14.68 7.76 0.47
CA ILE A 111 -13.62 7.94 1.47
C ILE A 111 -12.74 9.13 1.09
N HIS A 112 -12.36 9.22 -0.18
CA HIS A 112 -11.51 10.29 -0.69
C HIS A 112 -12.14 11.68 -0.49
N HIS A 113 -13.45 11.78 -0.63
CA HIS A 113 -14.17 13.04 -0.54
C HIS A 113 -14.80 13.30 0.84
N THR A 114 -14.63 12.39 1.78
CA THR A 114 -15.13 12.57 3.14
C THR A 114 -14.18 13.48 3.92
N SER A 115 -14.70 14.56 4.45
CA SER A 115 -13.91 15.48 5.27
C SER A 115 -13.61 14.87 6.63
N ASP A 116 -12.44 15.20 7.18
CA ASP A 116 -12.11 14.83 8.55
C ASP A 116 -13.06 15.55 9.52
N PRO A 117 -13.47 14.89 10.60
CA PRO A 117 -14.32 15.54 11.60
C PRO A 117 -13.71 16.83 12.15
N GLU A 118 -12.39 16.92 12.22
CA GLU A 118 -11.66 18.08 12.73
C GLU A 118 -11.62 19.26 11.76
N GLU A 119 -11.89 19.01 10.48
CA GLU A 119 -11.91 20.02 9.42
C GLU A 119 -13.29 20.69 9.27
N SER A 120 -14.27 20.21 10.02
CA SER A 120 -15.62 20.80 9.95
C SER A 120 -15.60 22.24 10.45
N PRO A 121 -16.17 23.19 9.69
CA PRO A 121 -16.27 24.56 10.16
C PRO A 121 -17.20 24.71 11.35
#